data_677657a94695f5adce73df61ff3e9760
#
_entry.id   677657a94695f5adce73df61ff3e9760
#
_cell.length_a   1.000
_cell.length_b   1.000
_cell.length_c   1.000
_cell.angle_alpha   90.00
_cell.angle_beta   90.00
_cell.angle_gamma   90.00
#
_symmetry.space_group_name_H-M   'P 1'
#
loop_
_entity.id
_entity.type
_entity.pdbx_description
1 polymer ?
#
loop_
_entity_poly.entity_id
_entity_poly.type
_entity_poly.pdbx_seq_one_letter_code
_entity_poly.pdbx_strand_id
1 'polypeptide(L)'
;MSFMNDYIDVSERIRKFKEVYPNGSLQQVSLQFIEFAGKSWVVYTAAAYRNPDDITPGHGTAWEPVPGKSNFTRDSEVQNVETSAWGRAIIAVLVADGGKRIASKQEVQHQAPVSQSEDFLALAHLEYEKGDIEALRGVYKRAKGTRGVTPELLKQIEDLAKGLKK
;
A
#
# COMPACT_ATOMS: atom_id res chain seq x y z
N MET A 1 -8.02 -19.64 7.42
CA MET A 1 -7.18 -19.61 6.21
C MET A 1 -6.67 -18.20 6.02
N SER A 2 -5.35 -18.00 5.92
CA SER A 2 -4.77 -16.66 5.86
C SER A 2 -4.99 -16.06 4.48
N PHE A 3 -5.65 -14.92 4.39
CA PHE A 3 -5.91 -14.12 3.17
C PHE A 3 -4.63 -13.78 2.37
N MET A 4 -3.47 -13.87 3.01
CA MET A 4 -2.15 -13.57 2.45
C MET A 4 -1.55 -14.69 1.58
N ASN A 5 -2.11 -15.93 1.63
CA ASN A 5 -1.58 -17.04 0.85
C ASN A 5 -1.98 -17.01 -0.64
N ASP A 6 -2.95 -16.15 -1.00
CA ASP A 6 -3.42 -16.02 -2.39
C ASP A 6 -2.60 -15.03 -3.24
N TYR A 7 -1.61 -14.37 -2.62
CA TYR A 7 -0.77 -13.38 -3.30
C TYR A 7 0.67 -13.88 -3.43
N ILE A 8 1.23 -13.72 -4.63
CA ILE A 8 2.63 -14.04 -4.90
C ILE A 8 3.50 -12.82 -4.58
N ASP A 9 4.66 -13.05 -3.98
CA ASP A 9 5.72 -12.07 -3.84
C ASP A 9 6.28 -11.68 -5.21
N VAL A 10 6.61 -10.39 -5.42
CA VAL A 10 7.18 -9.94 -6.70
C VAL A 10 8.53 -10.58 -6.97
N SER A 11 9.32 -10.85 -5.94
CA SER A 11 10.60 -11.56 -6.06
C SER A 11 10.41 -12.96 -6.64
N GLU A 12 9.37 -13.69 -6.23
CA GLU A 12 9.02 -14.99 -6.80
C GLU A 12 8.55 -14.88 -8.26
N ARG A 13 7.80 -13.83 -8.61
CA ARG A 13 7.43 -13.54 -10.00
C ARG A 13 8.65 -13.29 -10.88
N ILE A 14 9.61 -12.50 -10.40
CA ILE A 14 10.87 -12.24 -11.10
C ILE A 14 11.65 -13.55 -11.31
N ARG A 15 11.74 -14.39 -10.28
CA ARG A 15 12.40 -15.71 -10.37
C ARG A 15 11.75 -16.57 -11.45
N LYS A 16 10.43 -16.74 -11.41
CA LYS A 16 9.67 -17.51 -12.41
C LYS A 16 9.83 -16.93 -13.82
N PHE A 17 9.77 -15.60 -13.94
CA PHE A 17 9.99 -14.96 -15.23
C PHE A 17 11.36 -15.29 -15.80
N LYS A 18 12.42 -15.25 -15.00
CA LYS A 18 13.78 -15.60 -15.43
C LYS A 18 13.97 -17.10 -15.72
N GLU A 19 13.22 -17.97 -15.05
CA GLU A 19 13.21 -19.41 -15.35
C GLU A 19 12.57 -19.69 -16.71
N VAL A 20 11.45 -19.02 -17.02
CA VAL A 20 10.74 -19.19 -18.30
C VAL A 20 11.44 -18.47 -19.45
N TYR A 21 11.99 -17.29 -19.16
CA TYR A 21 12.65 -16.43 -20.13
C TYR A 21 14.09 -16.06 -19.64
N PRO A 22 15.06 -16.97 -19.78
CA PRO A 22 16.44 -16.71 -19.28
C PRO A 22 17.09 -15.48 -19.88
N ASN A 23 16.79 -15.17 -21.16
CA ASN A 23 17.28 -13.98 -21.87
C ASN A 23 16.31 -12.79 -21.77
N GLY A 24 15.23 -12.92 -20.99
CA GLY A 24 14.28 -11.85 -20.76
C GLY A 24 14.86 -10.71 -19.92
N SER A 25 14.27 -9.53 -20.03
CA SER A 25 14.65 -8.35 -19.24
C SER A 25 13.44 -7.61 -18.71
N LEU A 26 13.63 -6.94 -17.56
CA LEU A 26 12.70 -5.98 -16.99
C LEU A 26 13.31 -4.60 -17.17
N GLN A 27 12.57 -3.69 -17.77
CA GLN A 27 13.09 -2.36 -18.11
C GLN A 27 12.12 -1.28 -17.62
N GLN A 28 12.68 -0.14 -17.20
CA GLN A 28 11.94 1.09 -16.98
C GLN A 28 11.54 1.68 -18.34
N VAL A 29 10.25 1.93 -18.51
CA VAL A 29 9.71 2.67 -19.67
C VAL A 29 9.60 4.15 -19.31
N SER A 30 9.05 4.46 -18.14
CA SER A 30 8.95 5.84 -17.66
C SER A 30 8.90 5.90 -16.14
N LEU A 31 9.41 7.00 -15.60
CA LEU A 31 9.23 7.43 -14.20
C LEU A 31 8.82 8.90 -14.23
N GLN A 32 7.69 9.23 -13.65
CA GLN A 32 7.13 10.58 -13.66
C GLN A 32 6.61 10.97 -12.28
N PHE A 33 6.79 12.23 -11.92
CA PHE A 33 6.09 12.85 -10.80
C PHE A 33 5.01 13.75 -11.37
N ILE A 34 3.77 13.56 -10.92
CA ILE A 34 2.61 14.29 -11.43
C ILE A 34 1.79 14.86 -10.27
N GLU A 35 1.09 15.95 -10.55
CA GLU A 35 0.06 16.48 -9.68
C GLU A 35 -1.32 16.00 -10.17
N PHE A 36 -2.05 15.31 -9.31
CA PHE A 36 -3.39 14.84 -9.62
C PHE A 36 -4.29 14.94 -8.37
N ALA A 37 -5.47 15.55 -8.54
CA ALA A 37 -6.46 15.76 -7.48
C ALA A 37 -5.87 16.48 -6.24
N GLY A 38 -4.97 17.47 -6.47
CA GLY A 38 -4.32 18.26 -5.41
C GLY A 38 -3.30 17.47 -4.58
N LYS A 39 -2.76 16.39 -5.13
CA LYS A 39 -1.71 15.58 -4.50
C LYS A 39 -0.62 15.24 -5.50
N SER A 40 0.63 15.16 -4.99
CA SER A 40 1.76 14.68 -5.76
C SER A 40 1.74 13.15 -5.83
N TRP A 41 2.07 12.60 -6.97
CA TRP A 41 2.17 11.17 -7.23
C TRP A 41 3.43 10.84 -7.98
N VAL A 42 4.02 9.70 -7.67
CA VAL A 42 5.01 9.05 -8.51
C VAL A 42 4.33 7.96 -9.33
N VAL A 43 4.59 7.96 -10.63
CA VAL A 43 4.07 6.97 -11.59
C VAL A 43 5.25 6.30 -12.26
N TYR A 44 5.28 4.97 -12.21
CA TYR A 44 6.32 4.16 -12.83
C TYR A 44 5.68 3.19 -13.82
N THR A 45 6.22 3.14 -15.04
CA THR A 45 5.85 2.15 -16.04
C THR A 45 7.05 1.27 -16.36
N ALA A 46 6.83 -0.03 -16.30
CA ALA A 46 7.79 -1.08 -16.61
C ALA A 46 7.39 -1.84 -17.86
N ALA A 47 8.39 -2.47 -18.50
CA ALA A 47 8.20 -3.45 -19.56
C ALA A 47 8.94 -4.74 -19.22
N ALA A 48 8.31 -5.89 -19.50
CA ALA A 48 8.89 -7.23 -19.41
C ALA A 48 9.07 -7.78 -20.81
N TYR A 49 10.31 -7.96 -21.23
CA TYR A 49 10.70 -8.52 -22.53
C TYR A 49 11.06 -10.00 -22.35
N ARG A 50 10.49 -10.88 -23.15
CA ARG A 50 10.77 -12.34 -23.11
C ARG A 50 12.16 -12.69 -23.64
N ASN A 51 12.66 -11.88 -24.56
CA ASN A 51 14.00 -11.98 -25.17
C ASN A 51 14.38 -10.62 -25.78
N PRO A 52 15.64 -10.45 -26.25
CA PRO A 52 16.11 -9.19 -26.85
C PRO A 52 15.32 -8.71 -28.08
N ASP A 53 14.71 -9.63 -28.81
CA ASP A 53 13.96 -9.34 -30.05
C ASP A 53 12.46 -9.23 -29.81
N ASP A 54 12.02 -9.18 -28.57
CA ASP A 54 10.60 -9.13 -28.22
C ASP A 54 10.00 -7.75 -28.55
N ILE A 55 9.20 -7.71 -29.61
CA ILE A 55 8.53 -6.49 -30.09
C ILE A 55 7.18 -6.23 -29.40
N THR A 56 6.71 -7.16 -28.58
CA THR A 56 5.43 -7.07 -27.84
C THR A 56 5.62 -7.36 -26.36
N PRO A 57 6.41 -6.54 -25.63
CA PRO A 57 6.65 -6.74 -24.22
C PRO A 57 5.37 -6.55 -23.41
N GLY A 58 5.29 -7.19 -22.27
CA GLY A 58 4.24 -6.91 -21.30
C GLY A 58 4.51 -5.63 -20.54
N HIS A 59 3.52 -4.73 -20.46
CA HIS A 59 3.63 -3.49 -19.71
C HIS A 59 2.91 -3.57 -18.36
N GLY A 60 3.47 -2.89 -17.36
CA GLY A 60 2.87 -2.71 -16.04
C GLY A 60 3.07 -1.29 -15.54
N THR A 61 2.00 -0.66 -15.06
CA THR A 61 2.08 0.67 -14.45
C THR A 61 1.62 0.60 -13.02
N ALA A 62 2.36 1.27 -12.12
CA ALA A 62 1.99 1.48 -10.74
C ALA A 62 2.17 2.96 -10.38
N TRP A 63 1.45 3.40 -9.36
CA TRP A 63 1.55 4.76 -8.85
C TRP A 63 1.41 4.77 -7.34
N GLU A 64 2.02 5.76 -6.68
CA GLU A 64 1.94 5.96 -5.24
C GLU A 64 1.93 7.46 -4.91
N PRO A 65 1.21 7.90 -3.86
CA PRO A 65 1.27 9.30 -3.43
C PRO A 65 2.64 9.65 -2.86
N VAL A 66 3.07 10.89 -3.06
CA VAL A 66 4.31 11.45 -2.49
C VAL A 66 3.92 12.64 -1.60
N PRO A 67 4.21 12.61 -0.29
CA PRO A 67 4.83 11.50 0.44
C PRO A 67 3.92 10.29 0.61
N GLY A 68 4.52 9.13 0.78
CA GLY A 68 3.81 7.86 1.02
C GLY A 68 2.94 7.92 2.28
N LYS A 69 1.83 7.18 2.27
CA LYS A 69 0.80 7.25 3.31
C LYS A 69 1.19 6.59 4.64
N SER A 70 2.14 5.70 4.64
CA SER A 70 2.56 4.95 5.83
C SER A 70 4.06 5.12 6.09
N ASN A 71 4.52 4.82 7.30
CA ASN A 71 5.94 4.81 7.63
C ASN A 71 6.75 3.77 6.83
N PHE A 72 6.07 2.77 6.21
CA PHE A 72 6.70 1.77 5.37
C PHE A 72 6.83 2.21 3.91
N THR A 73 6.00 3.15 3.46
CA THR A 73 5.99 3.65 2.08
C THR A 73 6.68 5.00 1.95
N ARG A 74 6.72 5.77 3.04
CA ARG A 74 7.40 7.08 3.08
C ARG A 74 8.91 6.90 2.86
N ASP A 75 9.47 7.73 2.00
CA ASP A 75 10.87 7.71 1.59
C ASP A 75 11.30 6.45 0.80
N SER A 76 10.30 5.64 0.35
CA SER A 76 10.52 4.44 -0.47
C SER A 76 9.55 4.35 -1.66
N GLU A 77 8.90 5.47 -2.00
CA GLU A 77 7.81 5.51 -2.97
C GLU A 77 8.26 5.01 -4.36
N VAL A 78 9.45 5.44 -4.80
CA VAL A 78 10.00 5.05 -6.11
C VAL A 78 10.26 3.53 -6.15
N GLN A 79 10.89 2.97 -5.12
CA GLN A 79 11.17 1.53 -5.04
C GLN A 79 9.88 0.70 -4.99
N ASN A 80 8.86 1.20 -4.30
CA ASN A 80 7.57 0.53 -4.18
C ASN A 80 6.83 0.50 -5.52
N VAL A 81 6.75 1.63 -6.24
CA VAL A 81 6.08 1.66 -7.55
C VAL A 81 6.85 0.89 -8.61
N GLU A 82 8.19 0.90 -8.57
CA GLU A 82 9.02 0.08 -9.45
C GLU A 82 8.73 -1.40 -9.27
N THR A 83 8.79 -1.90 -8.03
CA THR A 83 8.51 -3.29 -7.69
C THR A 83 7.11 -3.71 -8.13
N SER A 84 6.11 -2.87 -7.87
CA SER A 84 4.72 -3.12 -8.26
C SER A 84 4.54 -3.13 -9.77
N ALA A 85 5.18 -2.21 -10.50
CA ALA A 85 5.12 -2.14 -11.96
C ALA A 85 5.78 -3.36 -12.61
N TRP A 86 6.93 -3.83 -12.10
CA TRP A 86 7.57 -5.06 -12.58
C TRP A 86 6.68 -6.28 -12.37
N GLY A 87 6.08 -6.42 -11.20
CA GLY A 87 5.14 -7.51 -10.94
C GLY A 87 3.99 -7.56 -11.94
N ARG A 88 3.44 -6.40 -12.32
CA ARG A 88 2.36 -6.26 -13.32
C ARG A 88 2.84 -6.53 -14.73
N ALA A 89 4.00 -6.04 -15.13
CA ALA A 89 4.59 -6.29 -16.44
C ALA A 89 4.87 -7.78 -16.66
N ILE A 90 5.37 -8.48 -15.64
CA ILE A 90 5.61 -9.93 -15.68
C ILE A 90 4.30 -10.70 -15.90
N ILE A 91 3.23 -10.33 -15.19
CA ILE A 91 1.92 -10.98 -15.36
C ILE A 91 1.41 -10.83 -16.80
N ALA A 92 1.65 -9.68 -17.43
CA ALA A 92 1.21 -9.44 -18.81
C ALA A 92 1.87 -10.36 -19.84
N VAL A 93 3.03 -10.97 -19.54
CA VAL A 93 3.73 -11.93 -20.42
C VAL A 93 3.67 -13.37 -19.93
N LEU A 94 3.37 -13.61 -18.66
CA LEU A 94 3.18 -14.95 -18.12
C LEU A 94 1.71 -15.34 -18.23
N VAL A 95 1.40 -16.29 -19.07
CA VAL A 95 0.03 -16.75 -19.41
C VAL A 95 -0.75 -17.31 -18.22
N ALA A 96 -0.11 -17.70 -17.12
CA ALA A 96 -0.80 -18.21 -15.94
C ALA A 96 0.03 -18.12 -14.67
N ASP A 97 -0.43 -17.35 -13.74
CA ASP A 97 0.01 -17.36 -12.34
C ASP A 97 -0.86 -18.35 -11.51
N GLY A 98 -1.36 -19.41 -12.15
CA GLY A 98 -2.13 -20.48 -11.51
C GLY A 98 -3.44 -20.00 -10.86
N GLY A 99 -4.10 -18.97 -11.42
CA GLY A 99 -5.35 -18.41 -10.88
C GLY A 99 -5.16 -17.52 -9.66
N LYS A 100 -3.91 -17.17 -9.30
CA LYS A 100 -3.62 -16.22 -8.21
C LYS A 100 -3.90 -14.77 -8.63
N ARG A 101 -4.18 -13.92 -7.65
CA ARG A 101 -4.59 -12.53 -7.90
C ARG A 101 -3.47 -11.71 -8.54
N ILE A 102 -3.85 -10.77 -9.41
CA ILE A 102 -2.92 -9.87 -10.12
C ILE A 102 -2.13 -8.99 -9.14
N ALA A 103 -2.78 -8.50 -8.10
CA ALA A 103 -2.09 -7.74 -7.07
C ALA A 103 -1.03 -8.60 -6.36
N SER A 104 0.14 -8.02 -6.11
CA SER A 104 1.20 -8.67 -5.34
C SER A 104 0.93 -8.59 -3.83
N LYS A 105 1.64 -9.40 -3.04
CA LYS A 105 1.63 -9.29 -1.57
C LYS A 105 2.01 -7.89 -1.11
N GLN A 106 2.99 -7.27 -1.76
CA GLN A 106 3.46 -5.92 -1.46
C GLN A 106 2.36 -4.88 -1.71
N GLU A 107 1.66 -4.95 -2.85
CA GLU A 107 0.56 -4.03 -3.15
C GLU A 107 -0.57 -4.13 -2.14
N VAL A 108 -0.91 -5.34 -1.69
CA VAL A 108 -1.95 -5.55 -0.69
C VAL A 108 -1.51 -5.07 0.69
N GLN A 109 -0.23 -5.25 1.04
CA GLN A 109 0.33 -4.72 2.29
C GLN A 109 0.37 -3.19 2.30
N HIS A 110 0.69 -2.56 1.16
CA HIS A 110 0.69 -1.11 1.00
C HIS A 110 -0.72 -0.51 0.96
N GLN A 111 -1.72 -1.31 0.55
CA GLN A 111 -3.14 -0.94 0.58
C GLN A 111 -3.83 -1.36 1.88
N ALA A 112 -3.11 -1.98 2.81
CA ALA A 112 -3.64 -2.21 4.15
C ALA A 112 -4.15 -0.88 4.70
N PRO A 113 -5.34 -0.82 5.29
CA PRO A 113 -6.02 0.44 5.59
C PRO A 113 -5.07 1.39 6.31
N VAL A 114 -5.01 2.63 5.81
CA VAL A 114 -4.50 3.80 6.54
C VAL A 114 -4.96 3.61 7.97
N SER A 115 -4.02 3.53 8.88
CA SER A 115 -4.22 3.00 10.23
C SER A 115 -5.57 3.47 10.78
N GLN A 116 -6.41 2.56 11.24
CA GLN A 116 -7.62 2.89 12.00
C GLN A 116 -7.35 3.88 13.15
N SER A 117 -6.09 4.16 13.41
CA SER A 117 -5.59 5.13 14.37
C SER A 117 -5.90 6.59 14.03
N GLU A 118 -5.85 7.00 12.74
CA GLU A 118 -6.22 8.36 12.34
C GLU A 118 -7.72 8.59 12.46
N ASP A 119 -8.53 7.56 12.13
CA ASP A 119 -9.98 7.61 12.28
C ASP A 119 -10.41 7.72 13.76
N PHE A 120 -9.75 7.03 14.66
CA PHE A 120 -10.06 7.10 16.09
C PHE A 120 -9.74 8.46 16.70
N LEU A 121 -8.68 9.13 16.27
CA LEU A 121 -8.35 10.46 16.77
C LEU A 121 -9.34 11.50 16.25
N ALA A 122 -9.70 11.44 14.96
CA ALA A 122 -10.70 12.31 14.36
C ALA A 122 -12.08 12.12 15.03
N LEU A 123 -12.49 10.88 15.27
CA LEU A 123 -13.71 10.57 16.01
C LEU A 123 -13.66 11.09 17.45
N ALA A 124 -12.53 10.97 18.12
CA ALA A 124 -12.36 11.46 19.47
C ALA A 124 -12.47 12.99 19.55
N HIS A 125 -11.89 13.73 18.60
CA HIS A 125 -12.04 15.18 18.52
C HIS A 125 -13.48 15.59 18.25
N LEU A 126 -14.21 14.88 17.37
CA LEU A 126 -15.61 15.15 17.08
C LEU A 126 -16.48 14.99 18.33
N GLU A 127 -16.28 13.93 19.12
CA GLU A 127 -17.04 13.71 20.35
C GLU A 127 -16.61 14.67 21.49
N TYR A 128 -15.35 15.09 21.49
CA TYR A 128 -14.88 16.15 22.39
C TYR A 128 -15.56 17.49 22.11
N GLU A 129 -15.68 17.88 20.83
CA GLU A 129 -16.37 19.12 20.44
C GLU A 129 -17.87 19.11 20.80
N LYS A 130 -18.50 17.93 20.76
CA LYS A 130 -19.89 17.74 21.20
C LYS A 130 -20.05 17.74 22.74
N GLY A 131 -18.97 17.64 23.48
CA GLY A 131 -19.00 17.51 24.92
C GLY A 131 -19.47 16.16 25.45
N ASP A 132 -19.54 15.13 24.57
CA ASP A 132 -20.05 13.78 24.91
C ASP A 132 -18.92 12.89 25.44
N ILE A 133 -18.77 12.90 26.77
CA ILE A 133 -17.73 12.10 27.44
C ILE A 133 -17.95 10.59 27.33
N GLU A 134 -19.22 10.14 27.26
CA GLU A 134 -19.51 8.71 27.16
C GLU A 134 -19.21 8.18 25.76
N ALA A 135 -19.55 8.95 24.70
CA ALA A 135 -19.18 8.63 23.34
C ALA A 135 -17.63 8.61 23.19
N LEU A 136 -16.93 9.57 23.79
CA LEU A 136 -15.46 9.62 23.80
C LEU A 136 -14.82 8.41 24.48
N ARG A 137 -15.38 7.95 25.60
CA ARG A 137 -14.97 6.69 26.26
C ARG A 137 -15.22 5.46 25.36
N GLY A 138 -16.33 5.49 24.60
CA GLY A 138 -16.64 4.48 23.59
C GLY A 138 -15.60 4.40 22.49
N VAL A 139 -15.13 5.56 21.99
CA VAL A 139 -14.03 5.66 21.01
C VAL A 139 -12.74 5.06 21.59
N TYR A 140 -12.36 5.44 22.81
CA TYR A 140 -11.18 4.89 23.49
C TYR A 140 -11.24 3.36 23.63
N LYS A 141 -12.39 2.82 24.07
CA LYS A 141 -12.56 1.37 24.25
C LYS A 141 -12.41 0.61 22.92
N ARG A 142 -12.97 1.14 21.83
CA ARG A 142 -12.83 0.57 20.50
C ARG A 142 -11.39 0.64 20.01
N ALA A 143 -10.74 1.80 20.15
CA ALA A 143 -9.33 1.98 19.79
C ALA A 143 -8.42 0.98 20.53
N LYS A 144 -8.61 0.81 21.83
CA LYS A 144 -7.83 -0.13 22.67
C LYS A 144 -8.00 -1.59 22.25
N GLY A 145 -9.17 -1.96 21.70
CA GLY A 145 -9.44 -3.31 21.18
C GLY A 145 -8.97 -3.53 19.75
N THR A 146 -8.47 -2.50 19.08
CA THR A 146 -8.10 -2.55 17.66
C THR A 146 -6.60 -2.82 17.50
N ARG A 147 -6.26 -3.84 16.69
CA ARG A 147 -4.87 -4.21 16.44
C ARG A 147 -4.17 -3.10 15.62
N GLY A 148 -2.99 -2.66 16.07
CA GLY A 148 -2.18 -1.65 15.38
C GLY A 148 -2.35 -0.23 15.92
N VAL A 149 -3.22 -0.01 16.90
CA VAL A 149 -3.34 1.27 17.63
C VAL A 149 -2.14 1.44 18.56
N THR A 150 -1.48 2.60 18.48
CA THR A 150 -0.30 2.88 19.31
C THR A 150 -0.67 3.37 20.72
N PRO A 151 0.20 3.16 21.73
CA PRO A 151 -0.01 3.71 23.07
C PRO A 151 -0.13 5.23 23.10
N GLU A 152 0.58 5.91 22.20
CA GLU A 152 0.56 7.38 22.04
C GLU A 152 -0.83 7.87 21.63
N LEU A 153 -1.48 7.17 20.66
CA LEU A 153 -2.82 7.49 20.24
C LEU A 153 -3.85 7.31 21.36
N LEU A 154 -3.76 6.19 22.08
CA LEU A 154 -4.65 5.92 23.23
C LEU A 154 -4.51 7.01 24.29
N LYS A 155 -3.27 7.48 24.53
CA LYS A 155 -3.00 8.57 25.45
C LYS A 155 -3.62 9.89 24.98
N GLN A 156 -3.53 10.23 23.68
CA GLN A 156 -4.16 11.42 23.11
C GLN A 156 -5.69 11.40 23.30
N ILE A 157 -6.35 10.28 23.05
CA ILE A 157 -7.80 10.14 23.27
C ILE A 157 -8.15 10.25 24.77
N GLU A 158 -7.33 9.67 25.65
CA GLU A 158 -7.52 9.77 27.10
C GLU A 158 -7.38 11.22 27.61
N ASP A 159 -6.41 11.97 27.06
CA ASP A 159 -6.17 13.36 27.46
C ASP A 159 -7.32 14.28 27.00
N LEU A 160 -7.94 14.02 25.82
CA LEU A 160 -9.19 14.66 25.43
C LEU A 160 -10.31 14.40 26.45
N ALA A 161 -10.47 13.15 26.89
CA ALA A 161 -11.50 12.79 27.89
C ALA A 161 -11.28 13.46 29.27
N LYS A 162 -10.03 13.72 29.64
CA LYS A 162 -9.70 14.47 30.88
C LYS A 162 -10.06 15.96 30.74
N GLY A 163 -9.92 16.52 29.55
CA GLY A 163 -10.27 17.91 29.24
C GLY A 163 -11.76 18.22 29.38
N LEU A 164 -12.65 17.26 29.14
CA LEU A 164 -14.10 17.41 29.30
C LEU A 164 -14.57 17.31 30.76
N LYS A 165 -13.74 16.83 31.69
CA LYS A 165 -14.09 16.70 33.11
C LYS A 165 -13.90 17.95 33.93
N LYS A 166 -13.46 19.06 33.31
CA LYS A 166 -13.34 20.38 33.94
C LYS A 166 -14.49 21.28 33.49
#